data_6ca69dde9de336aa860a2e0955f4b220
#
_entry.id   6ca69dde9de336aa860a2e0955f4b220
#
_cell.length_a   1.000
_cell.length_b   1.000
_cell.length_c   1.000
_cell.angle_alpha   90.00
_cell.angle_beta   90.00
_cell.angle_gamma   90.00
#
_symmetry.space_group_name_H-M   'P 1'
#
loop_
_entity.id
_entity.type
_entity.pdbx_description
1 polymer ?
#
loop_
_entity_poly.entity_id
_entity_poly.type
_entity_poly.pdbx_seq_one_letter_code
_entity_poly.pdbx_strand_id
1 'polypeptide(L)'
;MGQNEYIADDRFANPEYFEWLKNMAKEEFAQHIENLKNQESWGRMKKATISDLKSLVHLALELWPGHTAGGLSAEFSEILAREDAAFFLACEGDAPIGFAQCQLRHDYVEGTQTSPVGYLEGIFVSEAYRKKGIARQLLAACESWAKEKGCAEFASDCELTNNESLRFHLSMGFEEANRIICFTKKF
;
A
#
# COMPACT_ATOMS: atom_id res chain seq x y z
N MET A 1 25.83 -7.23 -4.63
CA MET A 1 25.41 -6.29 -5.70
C MET A 1 24.00 -6.70 -6.08
N GLY A 2 23.01 -6.12 -5.40
CA GLY A 2 21.60 -6.37 -5.66
C GLY A 2 21.13 -5.42 -6.76
N GLN A 3 20.73 -5.98 -7.89
CA GLN A 3 20.06 -5.23 -8.94
C GLN A 3 18.67 -4.88 -8.41
N ASN A 4 18.40 -3.57 -8.28
CA ASN A 4 17.05 -3.05 -8.19
C ASN A 4 16.36 -3.36 -9.53
N GLU A 5 15.61 -4.46 -9.59
CA GLU A 5 14.65 -4.65 -10.67
C GLU A 5 13.50 -3.66 -10.41
N TYR A 6 13.56 -2.54 -11.10
CA TYR A 6 12.41 -1.73 -11.37
C TYR A 6 11.33 -2.63 -11.96
N ILE A 7 10.17 -2.71 -11.34
CA ILE A 7 8.97 -3.27 -11.97
C ILE A 7 8.71 -2.39 -13.18
N ALA A 8 9.13 -2.84 -14.35
CA ALA A 8 8.86 -2.15 -15.60
C ALA A 8 7.34 -2.04 -15.73
N ASP A 9 6.85 -0.83 -15.92
CA ASP A 9 5.44 -0.58 -16.23
C ASP A 9 5.11 -1.35 -17.52
N ASP A 10 4.30 -2.42 -17.42
CA ASP A 10 3.98 -3.34 -18.53
C ASP A 10 3.43 -2.63 -19.77
N ARG A 11 2.99 -1.37 -19.65
CA ARG A 11 2.59 -0.52 -20.77
C ARG A 11 3.70 -0.36 -21.80
N PHE A 12 4.98 -0.31 -21.39
CA PHE A 12 6.13 -0.18 -22.29
C PHE A 12 6.53 -1.51 -22.96
N ALA A 13 5.96 -2.64 -22.54
CA ALA A 13 6.15 -3.93 -23.19
C ALA A 13 5.03 -4.27 -24.21
N ASN A 14 3.98 -3.44 -24.30
CA ASN A 14 2.83 -3.68 -25.19
C ASN A 14 3.06 -3.04 -26.57
N PRO A 15 3.17 -3.83 -27.68
CA PRO A 15 3.34 -3.30 -29.03
C PRO A 15 2.18 -2.39 -29.49
N GLU A 16 0.95 -2.65 -29.05
CA GLU A 16 -0.22 -1.84 -29.40
C GLU A 16 -0.14 -0.43 -28.79
N TYR A 17 0.47 -0.28 -27.61
CA TYR A 17 0.71 1.00 -26.99
C TYR A 17 1.67 1.86 -27.81
N PHE A 18 2.73 1.29 -28.38
CA PHE A 18 3.66 2.01 -29.25
C PHE A 18 3.04 2.42 -30.59
N GLU A 19 2.21 1.58 -31.17
CA GLU A 19 1.48 1.96 -32.40
C GLU A 19 0.46 3.08 -32.14
N TRP A 20 -0.21 3.04 -30.98
CA TRP A 20 -1.10 4.13 -30.55
C TRP A 20 -0.33 5.44 -30.35
N LEU A 21 0.82 5.42 -29.69
CA LEU A 21 1.69 6.61 -29.52
C LEU A 21 2.14 7.23 -30.85
N LYS A 22 2.47 6.40 -31.85
CA LYS A 22 2.88 6.87 -33.18
C LYS A 22 1.76 7.60 -33.93
N ASN A 23 0.51 7.29 -33.64
CA ASN A 23 -0.65 7.84 -34.31
C ASN A 23 -1.25 9.06 -33.57
N MET A 24 -0.68 9.44 -32.43
CA MET A 24 -1.12 10.63 -31.69
C MET A 24 -0.68 11.94 -32.36
N ALA A 25 -1.54 12.96 -32.30
CA ALA A 25 -1.14 14.32 -32.65
C ALA A 25 -0.02 14.81 -31.70
N LYS A 26 0.85 15.69 -32.20
CA LYS A 26 2.05 16.12 -31.46
C LYS A 26 1.72 16.77 -30.11
N GLU A 27 0.62 17.53 -30.06
CA GLU A 27 0.13 18.17 -28.84
C GLU A 27 -0.45 17.15 -27.86
N GLU A 28 -1.18 16.16 -28.33
CA GLU A 28 -1.71 15.06 -27.52
C GLU A 28 -0.58 14.20 -26.96
N PHE A 29 0.46 13.93 -27.77
CA PHE A 29 1.64 13.21 -27.32
C PHE A 29 2.38 13.97 -26.23
N ALA A 30 2.58 15.29 -26.39
CA ALA A 30 3.22 16.13 -25.38
C ALA A 30 2.41 16.13 -24.07
N GLN A 31 1.08 16.24 -24.14
CA GLN A 31 0.21 16.18 -22.98
C GLN A 31 0.24 14.79 -22.32
N HIS A 32 0.28 13.72 -23.14
CA HIS A 32 0.37 12.35 -22.63
C HIS A 32 1.70 12.12 -21.90
N ILE A 33 2.83 12.57 -22.46
CA ILE A 33 4.14 12.51 -21.81
C ILE A 33 4.17 13.33 -20.51
N GLU A 34 3.56 14.51 -20.50
CA GLU A 34 3.43 15.31 -19.28
C GLU A 34 2.57 14.63 -18.23
N ASN A 35 1.47 13.98 -18.63
CA ASN A 35 0.64 13.18 -17.75
C ASN A 35 1.38 11.95 -17.21
N LEU A 36 2.22 11.28 -18.03
CA LEU A 36 3.08 10.18 -17.58
C LEU A 36 4.13 10.66 -16.57
N LYS A 37 4.82 11.77 -16.86
CA LYS A 37 5.77 12.39 -15.91
C LYS A 37 5.07 12.80 -14.61
N ASN A 38 3.86 13.34 -14.71
CA ASN A 38 3.04 13.66 -13.54
C ASN A 38 2.60 12.40 -12.80
N GLN A 39 2.33 11.28 -13.48
CA GLN A 39 2.09 9.97 -12.83
C GLN A 39 3.35 9.42 -12.16
N GLU A 40 4.53 9.59 -12.77
CA GLU A 40 5.82 9.24 -12.15
C GLU A 40 6.20 10.19 -11.01
N SER A 41 5.77 11.46 -11.05
CA SER A 41 5.95 12.42 -9.96
C SER A 41 4.96 12.23 -8.80
N TRP A 42 3.88 11.50 -9.02
CA TRP A 42 2.88 11.19 -8.03
C TRP A 42 3.36 10.03 -7.15
N GLY A 43 3.97 10.39 -6.04
CA GLY A 43 4.21 9.45 -4.97
C GLY A 43 5.55 8.73 -5.06
N ARG A 44 6.62 9.43 -4.71
CA ARG A 44 7.84 8.71 -4.34
C ARG A 44 7.51 7.75 -3.21
N MET A 45 7.53 6.42 -3.53
CA MET A 45 7.37 5.39 -2.52
C MET A 45 8.67 5.22 -1.75
N LYS A 46 8.58 5.15 -0.43
CA LYS A 46 9.72 4.81 0.41
C LYS A 46 9.29 3.93 1.58
N LYS A 47 10.17 3.02 2.00
CA LYS A 47 10.04 2.37 3.29
C LYS A 47 10.28 3.43 4.37
N ALA A 48 9.34 3.55 5.30
CA ALA A 48 9.43 4.53 6.37
C ALA A 48 10.45 4.11 7.44
N THR A 49 11.00 5.11 8.09
CA THR A 49 11.95 4.96 9.20
C THR A 49 11.45 5.76 10.41
N ILE A 50 12.17 5.70 11.53
CA ILE A 50 11.80 6.45 12.73
C ILE A 50 11.73 7.97 12.49
N SER A 51 12.47 8.50 11.53
CA SER A 51 12.39 9.92 11.14
C SER A 51 11.03 10.31 10.53
N ASP A 52 10.28 9.33 10.04
CA ASP A 52 8.97 9.51 9.40
C ASP A 52 7.79 9.35 10.38
N LEU A 53 8.08 9.03 11.65
CA LEU A 53 7.07 8.71 12.67
C LEU A 53 5.96 9.77 12.76
N LYS A 54 6.31 11.05 12.75
CA LYS A 54 5.32 12.14 12.82
C LYS A 54 4.37 12.14 11.63
N SER A 55 4.90 11.88 10.44
CA SER A 55 4.13 11.81 9.20
C SER A 55 3.18 10.61 9.20
N LEU A 56 3.67 9.45 9.64
CA LEU A 56 2.84 8.25 9.79
C LEU A 56 1.70 8.47 10.77
N VAL A 57 1.98 9.02 11.95
CA VAL A 57 0.96 9.31 12.96
C VAL A 57 -0.08 10.30 12.44
N HIS A 58 0.34 11.34 11.73
CA HIS A 58 -0.58 12.31 11.14
C HIS A 58 -1.56 11.66 10.17
N LEU A 59 -1.06 10.86 9.22
CA LEU A 59 -1.90 10.15 8.26
C LEU A 59 -2.76 9.06 8.92
N ALA A 60 -2.23 8.38 9.94
CA ALA A 60 -2.95 7.33 10.65
C ALA A 60 -4.13 7.86 11.47
N LEU A 61 -4.05 9.08 12.01
CA LEU A 61 -5.18 9.72 12.69
C LEU A 61 -6.35 10.00 11.75
N GLU A 62 -6.10 10.18 10.44
CA GLU A 62 -7.17 10.28 9.45
C GLU A 62 -7.82 8.91 9.15
N LEU A 63 -7.04 7.83 9.19
CA LEU A 63 -7.54 6.47 9.00
C LEU A 63 -8.26 5.95 10.25
N TRP A 64 -7.70 6.21 11.42
CA TRP A 64 -8.18 5.74 12.72
C TRP A 64 -8.50 6.91 13.69
N PRO A 65 -9.60 7.64 13.46
CA PRO A 65 -9.90 8.87 14.22
C PRO A 65 -10.20 8.63 15.70
N GLY A 66 -10.40 7.36 16.11
CA GLY A 66 -10.58 6.98 17.52
C GLY A 66 -9.28 6.86 18.33
N HIS A 67 -8.12 6.97 17.68
CA HIS A 67 -6.81 6.85 18.32
C HIS A 67 -6.27 8.22 18.76
N THR A 68 -5.29 8.21 19.67
CA THR A 68 -4.57 9.42 20.08
C THR A 68 -3.19 9.47 19.43
N ALA A 69 -2.70 10.68 19.15
CA ALA A 69 -1.38 10.87 18.57
C ALA A 69 -0.27 10.24 19.45
N GLY A 70 -0.38 10.34 20.77
CA GLY A 70 0.56 9.73 21.71
C GLY A 70 0.55 8.20 21.65
N GLY A 71 -0.65 7.59 21.60
CA GLY A 71 -0.80 6.15 21.50
C GLY A 71 -0.21 5.60 20.19
N LEU A 72 -0.60 6.20 19.06
CA LEU A 72 -0.04 5.80 17.74
C LEU A 72 1.47 6.04 17.65
N SER A 73 1.97 7.12 18.26
CA SER A 73 3.41 7.39 18.26
C SER A 73 4.21 6.33 19.03
N ALA A 74 3.71 5.88 20.17
CA ALA A 74 4.34 4.80 20.93
C ALA A 74 4.31 3.48 20.16
N GLU A 75 3.13 3.08 19.68
CA GLU A 75 2.93 1.86 18.91
C GLU A 75 3.78 1.83 17.62
N PHE A 76 3.73 2.88 16.81
CA PHE A 76 4.47 2.93 15.55
C PHE A 76 5.98 2.98 15.75
N SER A 77 6.44 3.59 16.85
CA SER A 77 7.87 3.57 17.21
C SER A 77 8.36 2.14 17.48
N GLU A 78 7.55 1.33 18.17
CA GLU A 78 7.85 -0.09 18.42
C GLU A 78 7.81 -0.89 17.13
N ILE A 79 6.80 -0.69 16.28
CA ILE A 79 6.65 -1.39 15.00
C ILE A 79 7.81 -1.05 14.06
N LEU A 80 8.22 0.21 13.98
CA LEU A 80 9.35 0.64 13.13
C LEU A 80 10.70 0.03 13.52
N ALA A 81 10.84 -0.42 14.77
CA ALA A 81 12.02 -1.11 15.26
C ALA A 81 12.03 -2.63 14.93
N ARG A 82 10.92 -3.19 14.44
CA ARG A 82 10.76 -4.61 14.14
C ARG A 82 11.26 -4.95 12.73
N GLU A 83 11.75 -6.16 12.54
CA GLU A 83 12.16 -6.69 11.23
C GLU A 83 11.02 -7.41 10.48
N ASP A 84 9.98 -7.79 11.22
CA ASP A 84 8.81 -8.51 10.73
C ASP A 84 7.60 -7.58 10.47
N ALA A 85 7.84 -6.27 10.45
CA ALA A 85 6.85 -5.26 10.10
C ALA A 85 7.47 -4.13 9.27
N ALA A 86 6.65 -3.44 8.52
CA ALA A 86 7.08 -2.31 7.71
C ALA A 86 5.95 -1.29 7.52
N PHE A 87 6.35 -0.04 7.41
CA PHE A 87 5.51 1.03 6.86
C PHE A 87 6.09 1.51 5.54
N PHE A 88 5.21 1.80 4.61
CA PHE A 88 5.54 2.46 3.35
C PHE A 88 4.82 3.81 3.28
N LEU A 89 5.53 4.82 2.81
CA LEU A 89 5.01 6.18 2.61
C LEU A 89 4.98 6.51 1.13
N ALA A 90 3.88 7.11 0.70
CA ALA A 90 3.77 7.82 -0.56
C ALA A 90 3.94 9.31 -0.29
N CYS A 91 4.79 10.00 -1.05
CA CYS A 91 5.06 11.42 -0.88
C CYS A 91 4.91 12.16 -2.21
N GLU A 92 4.32 13.36 -2.18
CA GLU A 92 4.40 14.33 -3.25
C GLU A 92 5.49 15.34 -2.90
N GLY A 93 6.63 15.30 -3.60
CA GLY A 93 7.84 15.98 -3.12
C GLY A 93 8.23 15.46 -1.74
N ASP A 94 8.25 16.34 -0.75
CA ASP A 94 8.54 15.97 0.66
C ASP A 94 7.27 15.81 1.51
N ALA A 95 6.09 16.08 0.95
CA ALA A 95 4.82 15.98 1.67
C ALA A 95 4.31 14.52 1.65
N PRO A 96 4.11 13.86 2.82
CA PRO A 96 3.50 12.55 2.87
C PRO A 96 2.00 12.66 2.55
N ILE A 97 1.54 11.85 1.60
CA ILE A 97 0.17 11.86 1.06
C ILE A 97 -0.58 10.55 1.26
N GLY A 98 0.11 9.51 1.74
CA GLY A 98 -0.48 8.22 2.05
C GLY A 98 0.52 7.29 2.68
N PHE A 99 0.03 6.23 3.31
CA PHE A 99 0.86 5.18 3.89
C PHE A 99 0.19 3.82 3.78
N ALA A 100 0.99 2.77 3.93
CA ALA A 100 0.54 1.42 4.21
C ALA A 100 1.38 0.82 5.33
N GLN A 101 0.74 0.02 6.18
CA GLN A 101 1.35 -0.78 7.22
C GLN A 101 1.17 -2.25 6.91
N CYS A 102 2.23 -3.03 6.94
CA CYS A 102 2.18 -4.48 6.80
C CYS A 102 3.11 -5.17 7.81
N GLN A 103 2.79 -6.42 8.12
CA GLN A 103 3.62 -7.26 8.98
C GLN A 103 3.55 -8.73 8.58
N LEU A 104 4.46 -9.54 9.11
CA LEU A 104 4.39 -10.99 9.01
C LEU A 104 3.51 -11.55 10.12
N ARG A 105 2.60 -12.42 9.76
CA ARG A 105 1.83 -13.23 10.70
C ARG A 105 2.28 -14.67 10.62
N HIS A 106 2.66 -15.24 11.77
CA HIS A 106 3.12 -16.62 11.89
C HIS A 106 2.02 -17.54 12.41
N ASP A 107 1.01 -16.95 13.06
CA ASP A 107 -0.17 -17.64 13.53
C ASP A 107 -1.20 -17.83 12.40
N TYR A 108 -2.31 -18.48 12.73
CA TYR A 108 -3.39 -18.72 11.79
C TYR A 108 -3.93 -17.41 11.18
N VAL A 109 -4.01 -17.38 9.85
CA VAL A 109 -4.65 -16.32 9.08
C VAL A 109 -5.74 -16.95 8.22
N GLU A 110 -6.97 -16.47 8.35
CA GLU A 110 -8.14 -16.99 7.64
C GLU A 110 -7.90 -16.98 6.12
N GLY A 111 -8.22 -18.11 5.48
CA GLY A 111 -8.11 -18.26 4.02
C GLY A 111 -6.70 -18.57 3.50
N THR A 112 -5.66 -18.63 4.37
CA THR A 112 -4.29 -18.92 3.96
C THR A 112 -3.85 -20.32 4.39
N GLN A 113 -2.79 -20.85 3.75
CA GLN A 113 -2.28 -22.20 3.99
C GLN A 113 -0.77 -22.24 4.29
N THR A 114 -0.09 -21.10 4.22
CA THR A 114 1.35 -20.99 4.45
C THR A 114 1.67 -20.16 5.70
N SER A 115 2.92 -20.20 6.15
CA SER A 115 3.45 -19.35 7.21
C SER A 115 4.93 -19.10 6.93
N PRO A 116 5.42 -17.85 7.06
CA PRO A 116 4.65 -16.66 7.41
C PRO A 116 3.75 -16.18 6.27
N VAL A 117 2.69 -15.44 6.64
CA VAL A 117 1.82 -14.72 5.73
C VAL A 117 2.11 -13.22 5.85
N GLY A 118 2.26 -12.54 4.71
CA GLY A 118 2.26 -11.07 4.70
C GLY A 118 0.86 -10.55 5.01
N TYR A 119 0.72 -9.53 5.85
CA TYR A 119 -0.57 -9.01 6.24
C TYR A 119 -0.62 -7.49 6.14
N LEU A 120 -1.61 -6.97 5.39
CA LEU A 120 -1.87 -5.55 5.32
C LEU A 120 -2.71 -5.14 6.53
N GLU A 121 -2.13 -4.36 7.44
CA GLU A 121 -2.79 -3.89 8.66
C GLU A 121 -3.59 -2.60 8.43
N GLY A 122 -3.15 -1.78 7.48
CA GLY A 122 -3.85 -0.56 7.11
C GLY A 122 -3.24 0.09 5.88
N ILE A 123 -4.09 0.77 5.13
CA ILE A 123 -3.70 1.54 3.96
C ILE A 123 -4.53 2.82 3.88
N PHE A 124 -3.90 3.94 3.67
CA PHE A 124 -4.54 5.24 3.59
C PHE A 124 -3.92 6.12 2.52
N VAL A 125 -4.76 6.85 1.81
CA VAL A 125 -4.36 7.91 0.89
C VAL A 125 -5.24 9.12 1.15
N SER A 126 -4.63 10.29 1.37
CA SER A 126 -5.34 11.54 1.58
C SER A 126 -6.28 11.84 0.41
N GLU A 127 -7.46 12.37 0.71
CA GLU A 127 -8.59 12.46 -0.22
C GLU A 127 -8.23 13.12 -1.56
N ALA A 128 -7.48 14.22 -1.52
CA ALA A 128 -7.05 14.95 -2.73
C ALA A 128 -6.17 14.11 -3.68
N TYR A 129 -5.63 12.99 -3.20
CA TYR A 129 -4.70 12.13 -3.93
C TYR A 129 -5.30 10.76 -4.28
N ARG A 130 -6.55 10.50 -3.91
CA ARG A 130 -7.26 9.25 -4.24
C ARG A 130 -7.51 9.11 -5.74
N LYS A 131 -7.75 7.88 -6.18
CA LYS A 131 -8.03 7.50 -7.58
C LYS A 131 -6.88 7.77 -8.56
N LYS A 132 -5.65 7.97 -8.05
CA LYS A 132 -4.43 8.20 -8.82
C LYS A 132 -3.46 7.01 -8.79
N GLY A 133 -3.91 5.83 -8.38
CA GLY A 133 -3.10 4.61 -8.33
C GLY A 133 -2.17 4.49 -7.11
N ILE A 134 -2.14 5.50 -6.21
CA ILE A 134 -1.21 5.54 -5.06
C ILE A 134 -1.42 4.35 -4.10
N ALA A 135 -2.67 4.01 -3.80
CA ALA A 135 -2.98 2.87 -2.94
C ALA A 135 -2.50 1.53 -3.54
N ARG A 136 -2.60 1.37 -4.87
CA ARG A 136 -2.05 0.21 -5.59
C ARG A 136 -0.52 0.13 -5.44
N GLN A 137 0.18 1.26 -5.55
CA GLN A 137 1.64 1.30 -5.41
C GLN A 137 2.08 1.01 -3.96
N LEU A 138 1.36 1.54 -2.96
CA LEU A 138 1.59 1.23 -1.55
C LEU A 138 1.39 -0.26 -1.26
N LEU A 139 0.31 -0.85 -1.78
CA LEU A 139 0.05 -2.29 -1.65
C LEU A 139 1.15 -3.11 -2.32
N ALA A 140 1.54 -2.77 -3.55
CA ALA A 140 2.62 -3.46 -4.27
C ALA A 140 3.96 -3.41 -3.51
N ALA A 141 4.25 -2.30 -2.82
CA ALA A 141 5.42 -2.20 -1.95
C ALA A 141 5.34 -3.15 -0.75
N CYS A 142 4.16 -3.27 -0.12
CA CYS A 142 3.92 -4.24 0.96
C CYS A 142 4.06 -5.69 0.48
N GLU A 143 3.48 -6.02 -0.67
CA GLU A 143 3.55 -7.36 -1.26
C GLU A 143 4.99 -7.73 -1.65
N SER A 144 5.74 -6.79 -2.25
CA SER A 144 7.16 -7.00 -2.58
C SER A 144 7.98 -7.29 -1.33
N TRP A 145 7.81 -6.48 -0.28
CA TRP A 145 8.47 -6.70 0.99
C TRP A 145 8.11 -8.06 1.62
N ALA A 146 6.85 -8.46 1.59
CA ALA A 146 6.43 -9.76 2.11
C ALA A 146 7.05 -10.93 1.31
N LYS A 147 7.12 -10.83 -0.01
CA LYS A 147 7.82 -11.80 -0.87
C LYS A 147 9.31 -11.89 -0.55
N GLU A 148 9.99 -10.76 -0.34
CA GLU A 148 11.40 -10.71 0.07
C GLU A 148 11.61 -11.39 1.45
N LYS A 149 10.59 -11.36 2.32
CA LYS A 149 10.57 -12.04 3.61
C LYS A 149 10.17 -13.52 3.52
N GLY A 150 9.93 -14.04 2.32
CA GLY A 150 9.64 -15.45 2.06
C GLY A 150 8.16 -15.83 2.14
N CYS A 151 7.24 -14.86 2.19
CA CYS A 151 5.81 -15.14 2.16
C CYS A 151 5.38 -15.61 0.77
N ALA A 152 4.56 -16.67 0.73
CA ALA A 152 3.89 -17.15 -0.48
C ALA A 152 2.47 -16.56 -0.61
N GLU A 153 1.91 -16.04 0.48
CA GLU A 153 0.55 -15.50 0.56
C GLU A 153 0.56 -14.12 1.21
N PHE A 154 -0.44 -13.30 0.86
CA PHE A 154 -0.65 -11.99 1.40
C PHE A 154 -2.15 -11.81 1.72
N ALA A 155 -2.47 -11.39 2.93
CA ALA A 155 -3.83 -11.30 3.43
C ALA A 155 -4.13 -9.91 4.02
N SER A 156 -5.40 -9.65 4.26
CA SER A 156 -5.91 -8.45 4.92
C SER A 156 -7.31 -8.73 5.44
N ASP A 157 -7.85 -7.79 6.21
CA ASP A 157 -9.25 -7.77 6.60
C ASP A 157 -9.83 -6.36 6.52
N CYS A 158 -11.14 -6.27 6.63
CA CYS A 158 -11.83 -5.02 6.83
C CYS A 158 -13.13 -5.24 7.62
N GLU A 159 -13.61 -4.19 8.27
CA GLU A 159 -14.91 -4.24 8.92
C GLU A 159 -16.04 -4.58 7.93
N LEU A 160 -16.99 -5.41 8.36
CA LEU A 160 -18.10 -5.90 7.52
C LEU A 160 -18.89 -4.78 6.83
N THR A 161 -18.98 -3.62 7.45
CA THR A 161 -19.72 -2.44 6.93
C THR A 161 -18.85 -1.54 6.06
N ASN A 162 -17.52 -1.75 5.98
CA ASN A 162 -16.61 -0.95 5.20
C ASN A 162 -16.60 -1.36 3.73
N ASN A 163 -17.66 -0.98 3.00
CA ASN A 163 -17.83 -1.29 1.60
C ASN A 163 -16.77 -0.64 0.69
N GLU A 164 -16.13 0.45 1.11
CA GLU A 164 -15.05 1.08 0.35
C GLU A 164 -13.80 0.20 0.39
N SER A 165 -13.43 -0.27 1.58
CA SER A 165 -12.31 -1.20 1.76
C SER A 165 -12.54 -2.53 1.04
N LEU A 166 -13.75 -3.11 1.14
CA LEU A 166 -14.10 -4.33 0.41
C LEU A 166 -13.89 -4.16 -1.10
N ARG A 167 -14.42 -3.07 -1.70
CA ARG A 167 -14.22 -2.80 -3.13
C ARG A 167 -12.76 -2.58 -3.48
N PHE A 168 -11.99 -1.92 -2.61
CA PHE A 168 -10.55 -1.76 -2.82
C PHE A 168 -9.87 -3.13 -2.89
N HIS A 169 -10.03 -4.00 -1.88
CA HIS A 169 -9.41 -5.32 -1.84
C HIS A 169 -9.73 -6.16 -3.09
N LEU A 170 -11.01 -6.25 -3.44
CA LEU A 170 -11.42 -6.98 -4.65
C LEU A 170 -10.81 -6.40 -5.94
N SER A 171 -10.70 -5.06 -6.05
CA SER A 171 -10.07 -4.41 -7.22
C SER A 171 -8.55 -4.58 -7.29
N MET A 172 -7.93 -4.96 -6.17
CA MET A 172 -6.49 -5.26 -6.06
C MET A 172 -6.18 -6.76 -6.25
N GLY A 173 -7.19 -7.59 -6.47
CA GLY A 173 -7.02 -9.02 -6.73
C GLY A 173 -7.09 -9.90 -5.48
N PHE A 174 -7.47 -9.35 -4.32
CA PHE A 174 -7.81 -10.20 -3.18
C PHE A 174 -9.13 -10.96 -3.44
N GLU A 175 -9.22 -12.15 -2.91
CA GLU A 175 -10.44 -12.95 -2.87
C GLU A 175 -11.04 -12.93 -1.47
N GLU A 176 -12.36 -12.85 -1.37
CA GLU A 176 -13.04 -12.94 -0.07
C GLU A 176 -12.94 -14.36 0.47
N ALA A 177 -12.21 -14.54 1.58
CA ALA A 177 -12.02 -15.83 2.21
C ALA A 177 -13.18 -16.21 3.13
N ASN A 178 -13.59 -15.30 4.03
CA ASN A 178 -14.65 -15.58 5.00
C ASN A 178 -15.21 -14.28 5.59
N ARG A 179 -16.36 -14.41 6.27
CA ARG A 179 -16.96 -13.38 7.14
C ARG A 179 -17.15 -13.95 8.51
N ILE A 180 -16.54 -13.35 9.53
CA ILE A 180 -16.56 -13.85 10.90
C ILE A 180 -17.18 -12.87 11.86
N ILE A 181 -17.70 -13.38 12.99
CA ILE A 181 -18.14 -12.59 14.13
C ILE A 181 -17.21 -12.91 15.30
N CYS A 182 -16.54 -11.89 15.82
CA CYS A 182 -15.61 -12.04 16.93
C CYS A 182 -16.33 -11.86 18.27
N PHE A 183 -16.01 -12.70 19.25
CA PHE A 183 -16.54 -12.63 20.61
C PHE A 183 -15.40 -12.48 21.62
N THR A 184 -15.65 -11.73 22.69
CA THR A 184 -14.72 -11.60 23.83
C THR A 184 -15.48 -11.74 25.14
N LYS A 185 -14.81 -12.25 26.18
CA LYS A 185 -15.35 -12.35 27.55
C LYS A 185 -14.26 -11.93 28.53
N LYS A 186 -14.61 -11.00 29.43
CA LYS A 186 -13.75 -10.63 30.58
C LYS A 186 -14.12 -11.50 31.78
N PHE A 187 -13.11 -11.89 32.58
CA PHE A 187 -13.26 -12.64 33.82
C PHE A 187 -12.93 -11.74 35.00
#